data_114781da7270b631e6e080abaf48fd53
#
_entry.id   114781da7270b631e6e080abaf48fd53
#
_cell.length_a   1.000
_cell.length_b   1.000
_cell.length_c   1.000
_cell.angle_alpha   90.00
_cell.angle_beta   90.00
_cell.angle_gamma   90.00
#
_symmetry.space_group_name_H-M   'P 1'
#
loop_
_entity.id
_entity.type
_entity.pdbx_description
1 polymer ?
#
loop_
_entity_poly.entity_id
_entity_poly.type
_entity_poly.pdbx_seq_one_letter_code
_entity_poly.pdbx_strand_id
1 'polypeptide(L)'
;TVIMVTHNEMFLHSLAERLIVFQSDSIKNFEGSYQEFLEKGGWQDEIQSSPKDRETEKRTKKEMRRQRSEIIAQRSMMVKPLQNRITRLENDIETRETELDHLNESMQQASQNQDGPRIVELSQAIHTCQSAIDQLFDKLEKSTDEFDLQNTVFEDQLKQLESELARGMKAPGSKGPER
;
A
#
# COMPACT_ATOMS: atom_id res chain seq x y z
N THR A 1 -2.68 -9.04 -36.07
CA THR A 1 -3.78 -9.04 -35.09
C THR A 1 -3.34 -9.87 -33.89
N VAL A 2 -3.43 -9.32 -32.68
CA VAL A 2 -3.13 -10.02 -31.43
C VAL A 2 -4.45 -10.21 -30.68
N ILE A 3 -4.72 -11.43 -30.23
CA ILE A 3 -5.87 -11.72 -29.36
C ILE A 3 -5.32 -12.06 -27.98
N MET A 4 -5.77 -11.34 -26.95
CA MET A 4 -5.34 -11.52 -25.57
C MET A 4 -6.54 -11.88 -24.71
N VAL A 5 -6.43 -12.95 -23.93
CA VAL A 5 -7.41 -13.34 -22.92
C VAL A 5 -6.83 -12.98 -21.56
N THR A 6 -7.43 -12.01 -20.88
CA THR A 6 -6.96 -11.55 -19.58
C THR A 6 -8.12 -10.99 -18.75
N HIS A 7 -7.98 -11.07 -17.44
CA HIS A 7 -8.82 -10.38 -16.45
C HIS A 7 -8.06 -9.26 -15.74
N ASN A 8 -6.83 -8.97 -16.17
CA ASN A 8 -6.03 -7.89 -15.61
C ASN A 8 -6.42 -6.55 -16.26
N GLU A 9 -7.06 -5.68 -15.48
CA GLU A 9 -7.55 -4.37 -15.93
C GLU A 9 -6.45 -3.47 -16.48
N MET A 10 -5.23 -3.58 -15.97
CA MET A 10 -4.11 -2.76 -16.41
C MET A 10 -3.74 -3.03 -17.88
N PHE A 11 -3.76 -4.31 -18.29
CA PHE A 11 -3.55 -4.69 -19.69
C PHE A 11 -4.72 -4.29 -20.58
N LEU A 12 -5.96 -4.39 -20.08
CA LEU A 12 -7.14 -3.97 -20.81
C LEU A 12 -7.15 -2.45 -21.06
N HIS A 13 -6.75 -1.65 -20.06
CA HIS A 13 -6.64 -0.21 -20.23
C HIS A 13 -5.55 0.22 -21.21
N SER A 14 -4.42 -0.50 -21.22
CA SER A 14 -3.23 -0.06 -21.97
C SER A 14 -3.19 -0.55 -23.41
N LEU A 15 -3.82 -1.71 -23.70
CA LEU A 15 -3.59 -2.42 -24.95
C LEU A 15 -4.87 -2.78 -25.72
N ALA A 16 -6.05 -2.71 -25.09
CA ALA A 16 -7.27 -3.14 -25.74
C ALA A 16 -7.88 -2.02 -26.59
N GLU A 17 -7.92 -2.23 -27.90
CA GLU A 17 -8.61 -1.37 -28.88
C GLU A 17 -10.02 -1.92 -29.21
N ARG A 18 -10.25 -3.20 -28.96
CA ARG A 18 -11.52 -3.89 -29.18
C ARG A 18 -11.67 -4.99 -28.12
N LEU A 19 -12.89 -5.16 -27.61
CA LEU A 19 -13.20 -6.13 -26.56
C LEU A 19 -14.26 -7.14 -27.06
N ILE A 20 -13.99 -8.42 -26.78
CA ILE A 20 -14.99 -9.47 -26.89
C ILE A 20 -15.35 -9.85 -25.45
N VAL A 21 -16.57 -9.50 -25.04
CA VAL A 21 -17.04 -9.67 -23.66
C VAL A 21 -17.95 -10.87 -23.58
N PHE A 22 -17.56 -11.89 -22.81
CA PHE A 22 -18.38 -13.05 -22.54
C PHE A 22 -19.22 -12.80 -21.29
N GLN A 23 -20.53 -12.77 -21.44
CA GLN A 23 -21.49 -12.68 -20.33
C GLN A 23 -22.29 -13.97 -20.27
N SER A 24 -23.02 -14.22 -19.15
CA SER A 24 -23.70 -15.51 -18.88
C SER A 24 -24.59 -15.98 -20.04
N ASP A 25 -25.24 -15.07 -20.76
CA ASP A 25 -26.19 -15.40 -21.84
C ASP A 25 -25.85 -14.75 -23.19
N SER A 26 -24.76 -14.00 -23.31
CA SER A 26 -24.43 -13.31 -24.56
C SER A 26 -22.94 -13.02 -24.72
N ILE A 27 -22.52 -13.00 -25.99
CA ILE A 27 -21.18 -12.52 -26.38
C ILE A 27 -21.38 -11.15 -27.01
N LYS A 28 -20.76 -10.12 -26.45
CA LYS A 28 -20.79 -8.76 -26.99
C LYS A 28 -19.44 -8.39 -27.58
N ASN A 29 -19.44 -7.93 -28.81
CA ASN A 29 -18.30 -7.32 -29.44
C ASN A 29 -18.37 -5.80 -29.23
N PHE A 30 -17.39 -5.22 -28.57
CA PHE A 30 -17.30 -3.80 -28.30
C PHE A 30 -16.09 -3.20 -29.02
N GLU A 31 -16.36 -2.25 -29.91
CA GLU A 31 -15.33 -1.47 -30.58
C GLU A 31 -15.04 -0.20 -29.81
N GLY A 32 -13.85 -0.13 -29.23
CA GLY A 32 -13.40 0.97 -28.38
C GLY A 32 -12.50 0.50 -27.24
N SER A 33 -11.97 1.46 -26.50
CA SER A 33 -11.11 1.20 -25.35
C SER A 33 -11.86 0.58 -24.18
N TYR A 34 -11.13 -0.06 -23.28
CA TYR A 34 -11.71 -0.59 -22.04
C TYR A 34 -12.38 0.49 -21.18
N GLN A 35 -11.85 1.70 -21.20
CA GLN A 35 -12.43 2.86 -20.53
C GLN A 35 -13.82 3.20 -21.09
N GLU A 36 -13.95 3.28 -22.40
CA GLU A 36 -15.23 3.55 -23.06
C GLU A 36 -16.26 2.44 -22.82
N PHE A 37 -15.79 1.17 -22.73
CA PHE A 37 -16.65 0.05 -22.35
C PHE A 37 -17.22 0.23 -20.96
N LEU A 38 -16.41 0.63 -19.97
CA LEU A 38 -16.84 0.88 -18.59
C LEU A 38 -17.83 2.08 -18.51
N GLU A 39 -17.62 3.12 -19.31
CA GLU A 39 -18.48 4.30 -19.35
C GLU A 39 -19.83 4.02 -20.01
N LYS A 40 -19.85 3.19 -21.06
CA LYS A 40 -21.05 2.85 -21.83
C LYS A 40 -21.90 1.71 -21.26
N GLY A 41 -21.57 1.21 -20.08
CA GLY A 41 -22.40 0.21 -19.40
C GLY A 41 -21.64 -0.91 -18.71
N GLY A 42 -20.36 -1.10 -19.02
CA GLY A 42 -19.50 -2.07 -18.33
C GLY A 42 -20.05 -3.49 -18.30
N TRP A 43 -19.73 -4.19 -17.24
CA TRP A 43 -20.27 -5.51 -16.93
C TRP A 43 -21.71 -5.33 -16.46
N GLN A 44 -22.70 -5.58 -17.35
CA GLN A 44 -24.09 -5.66 -16.96
C GLN A 44 -24.32 -7.01 -16.27
N ASP A 45 -24.28 -7.03 -14.95
CA ASP A 45 -24.91 -8.09 -14.19
C ASP A 45 -26.43 -7.95 -14.44
N GLU A 46 -27.00 -8.93 -15.13
CA GLU A 46 -28.45 -9.07 -15.31
C GLU A 46 -29.11 -9.41 -13.97
N ILE A 47 -29.25 -8.41 -13.11
CA ILE A 47 -30.26 -8.43 -12.07
C ILE A 47 -31.38 -7.53 -12.59
N GLN A 48 -32.55 -8.10 -12.82
CA GLN A 48 -33.80 -7.37 -13.04
C GLN A 48 -34.14 -6.55 -11.79
N SER A 49 -33.38 -5.44 -11.59
CA SER A 49 -33.66 -4.48 -10.55
C SER A 49 -34.45 -3.31 -11.15
N SER A 50 -35.47 -2.87 -10.43
CA SER A 50 -36.30 -1.74 -10.83
C SER A 50 -35.46 -0.47 -11.04
N PRO A 51 -35.91 0.52 -11.83
CA PRO A 51 -35.14 1.76 -12.04
C PRO A 51 -34.76 2.48 -10.74
N LYS A 52 -35.56 2.36 -9.68
CA LYS A 52 -35.27 2.93 -8.35
C LYS A 52 -34.14 2.20 -7.63
N ASP A 53 -34.03 0.88 -7.79
CA ASP A 53 -32.97 0.08 -7.14
C ASP A 53 -31.62 0.34 -7.80
N ARG A 54 -31.58 0.57 -9.11
CA ARG A 54 -30.35 0.93 -9.85
C ARG A 54 -29.79 2.31 -9.45
N GLU A 55 -30.63 3.25 -9.08
CA GLU A 55 -30.19 4.57 -8.67
C GLU A 55 -29.61 4.56 -7.24
N THR A 56 -30.20 3.77 -6.35
CA THR A 56 -29.69 3.54 -5.00
C THR A 56 -28.38 2.76 -5.02
N GLU A 57 -28.24 1.71 -5.81
CA GLU A 57 -26.98 0.97 -5.98
C GLU A 57 -25.85 1.82 -6.55
N LYS A 58 -26.14 2.65 -7.55
CA LYS A 58 -25.16 3.60 -8.11
C LYS A 58 -24.69 4.63 -7.09
N ARG A 59 -25.59 5.14 -6.24
CA ARG A 59 -25.24 6.06 -5.14
C ARG A 59 -24.37 5.38 -4.10
N THR A 60 -24.71 4.16 -3.71
CA THR A 60 -23.94 3.38 -2.72
C THR A 60 -22.52 3.05 -3.26
N LYS A 61 -22.41 2.59 -4.51
CA LYS A 61 -21.11 2.32 -5.14
C LYS A 61 -20.24 3.60 -5.27
N LYS A 62 -20.85 4.73 -5.57
CA LYS A 62 -20.15 6.02 -5.67
C LYS A 62 -19.66 6.49 -4.30
N GLU A 63 -20.50 6.38 -3.29
CA GLU A 63 -20.14 6.75 -1.91
C GLU A 63 -19.01 5.89 -1.37
N MET A 64 -19.04 4.59 -1.59
CA MET A 64 -17.97 3.69 -1.17
C MET A 64 -16.63 3.94 -1.89
N ARG A 65 -16.66 4.27 -3.18
CA ARG A 65 -15.45 4.69 -3.89
C ARG A 65 -14.86 5.96 -3.29
N ARG A 66 -15.71 6.89 -2.88
CA ARG A 66 -15.30 8.12 -2.20
C ARG A 66 -14.65 7.80 -0.86
N GLN A 67 -15.31 7.00 -0.02
CA GLN A 67 -14.79 6.59 1.29
C GLN A 67 -13.45 5.86 1.17
N ARG A 68 -13.33 4.92 0.21
CA ARG A 68 -12.05 4.25 -0.07
C ARG A 68 -10.95 5.25 -0.46
N SER A 69 -11.27 6.21 -1.30
CA SER A 69 -10.31 7.25 -1.71
C SER A 69 -9.89 8.13 -0.53
N GLU A 70 -10.82 8.47 0.37
CA GLU A 70 -10.54 9.22 1.58
C GLU A 70 -9.63 8.43 2.54
N ILE A 71 -9.88 7.13 2.76
CA ILE A 71 -9.04 6.27 3.58
C ILE A 71 -7.62 6.18 3.00
N ILE A 72 -7.48 5.99 1.68
CA ILE A 72 -6.18 5.94 1.01
C ILE A 72 -5.43 7.27 1.14
N ALA A 73 -6.12 8.39 1.00
CA ALA A 73 -5.53 9.71 1.17
C ALA A 73 -5.05 9.94 2.62
N GLN A 74 -5.87 9.59 3.61
CA GLN A 74 -5.52 9.67 5.03
C GLN A 74 -4.33 8.76 5.36
N ARG A 75 -4.33 7.50 4.88
CA ARG A 75 -3.18 6.59 5.00
C ARG A 75 -1.91 7.24 4.46
N SER A 76 -1.96 7.78 3.26
CA SER A 76 -0.79 8.43 2.65
C SER A 76 -0.27 9.59 3.48
N MET A 77 -1.14 10.41 4.06
CA MET A 77 -0.74 11.52 4.92
C MET A 77 -0.11 11.09 6.24
N MET A 78 -0.58 9.98 6.83
CA MET A 78 -0.12 9.48 8.14
C MET A 78 1.13 8.59 8.00
N VAL A 79 1.14 7.71 7.02
CA VAL A 79 2.18 6.67 6.86
C VAL A 79 3.42 7.21 6.15
N LYS A 80 3.27 8.10 5.17
CA LYS A 80 4.41 8.64 4.41
C LYS A 80 5.45 9.40 5.25
N PRO A 81 5.06 10.23 6.23
CA PRO A 81 6.04 10.87 7.13
C PRO A 81 6.83 9.85 7.96
N LEU A 82 6.16 8.78 8.44
CA LEU A 82 6.81 7.71 9.21
C LEU A 82 7.81 6.95 8.35
N GLN A 83 7.43 6.58 7.13
CA GLN A 83 8.32 5.94 6.17
C GLN A 83 9.55 6.80 5.87
N ASN A 84 9.37 8.10 5.65
CA ASN A 84 10.48 9.03 5.42
C ASN A 84 11.40 9.14 6.66
N ARG A 85 10.82 9.05 7.87
CA ARG A 85 11.59 9.05 9.12
C ARG A 85 12.41 7.78 9.27
N ILE A 86 11.83 6.61 8.98
CA ILE A 86 12.51 5.31 8.96
C ILE A 86 13.71 5.37 8.02
N THR A 87 13.50 5.76 6.76
CA THR A 87 14.59 5.87 5.77
C THR A 87 15.70 6.82 6.20
N ARG A 88 15.37 7.92 6.88
CA ARG A 88 16.41 8.83 7.43
C ARG A 88 17.21 8.17 8.55
N LEU A 89 16.53 7.48 9.46
CA LEU A 89 17.21 6.78 10.57
C LEU A 89 18.12 5.66 10.06
N GLU A 90 17.70 4.92 9.03
CA GLU A 90 18.51 3.90 8.36
C GLU A 90 19.78 4.52 7.76
N ASN A 91 19.66 5.64 7.03
CA ASN A 91 20.81 6.34 6.48
C ASN A 91 21.75 6.92 7.55
N ASP A 92 21.17 7.42 8.65
CA ASP A 92 21.97 7.94 9.78
C ASP A 92 22.75 6.81 10.47
N ILE A 93 22.15 5.60 10.60
CA ILE A 93 22.81 4.41 11.13
C ILE A 93 23.95 4.00 10.21
N GLU A 94 23.73 3.86 8.91
CA GLU A 94 24.76 3.50 7.94
C GLU A 94 25.95 4.46 7.97
N THR A 95 25.66 5.78 8.11
CA THR A 95 26.69 6.80 8.23
C THR A 95 27.53 6.62 9.51
N ARG A 96 26.88 6.33 10.63
CA ARG A 96 27.57 6.10 11.91
C ARG A 96 28.34 4.79 11.94
N GLU A 97 27.84 3.75 11.32
CA GLU A 97 28.58 2.47 11.16
C GLU A 97 29.86 2.67 10.34
N THR A 98 29.78 3.43 9.25
CA THR A 98 30.96 3.80 8.46
C THR A 98 31.98 4.62 9.28
N GLU A 99 31.51 5.55 10.11
CA GLU A 99 32.38 6.33 11.03
C GLU A 99 33.04 5.39 12.08
N LEU A 100 32.28 4.44 12.61
CA LEU A 100 32.78 3.45 13.56
C LEU A 100 33.89 2.59 12.96
N ASP A 101 33.74 2.15 11.71
CA ASP A 101 34.75 1.39 10.98
C ASP A 101 36.05 2.18 10.82
N HIS A 102 35.98 3.46 10.45
CA HIS A 102 37.14 4.34 10.35
C HIS A 102 37.83 4.56 11.72
N LEU A 103 37.05 4.69 12.80
CA LEU A 103 37.58 4.79 14.15
C LEU A 103 38.32 3.52 14.56
N ASN A 104 37.78 2.36 14.22
CA ASN A 104 38.40 1.07 14.49
C ASN A 104 39.72 0.88 13.71
N GLU A 105 39.75 1.27 12.43
CA GLU A 105 40.98 1.28 11.64
C GLU A 105 42.04 2.19 12.26
N SER A 106 41.64 3.40 12.69
CA SER A 106 42.54 4.35 13.36
C SER A 106 43.05 3.81 14.69
N MET A 107 42.21 3.12 15.45
CA MET A 107 42.57 2.46 16.69
C MET A 107 43.64 1.38 16.47
N GLN A 108 43.50 0.57 15.40
CA GLN A 108 44.47 -0.44 15.05
C GLN A 108 45.83 0.16 14.71
N GLN A 109 45.86 1.27 13.97
CA GLN A 109 47.08 2.01 13.64
C GLN A 109 47.74 2.60 14.89
N ALA A 110 46.96 3.26 15.75
CA ALA A 110 47.47 3.81 17.02
C ALA A 110 48.05 2.71 17.95
N SER A 111 47.42 1.52 17.98
CA SER A 111 47.92 0.36 18.73
C SER A 111 49.25 -0.14 18.17
N GLN A 112 49.41 -0.22 16.83
CA GLN A 112 50.68 -0.62 16.22
C GLN A 112 51.81 0.37 16.51
N ASN A 113 51.47 1.64 16.56
CA ASN A 113 52.43 2.72 16.86
C ASN A 113 52.68 2.91 18.37
N GLN A 114 52.02 2.21 19.24
CA GLN A 114 52.06 2.31 20.70
C GLN A 114 51.72 3.73 21.19
N ASP A 115 50.82 4.44 20.47
CA ASP A 115 50.39 5.79 20.82
C ASP A 115 49.29 5.78 21.90
N GLY A 116 49.73 5.71 23.17
CA GLY A 116 48.81 5.58 24.31
C GLY A 116 47.78 6.74 24.39
N PRO A 117 48.17 8.00 24.30
CA PRO A 117 47.18 9.11 24.29
C PRO A 117 46.11 8.98 23.20
N ARG A 118 46.55 8.61 22.01
CA ARG A 118 45.64 8.47 20.86
C ARG A 118 44.68 7.29 21.03
N ILE A 119 45.14 6.18 21.65
CA ILE A 119 44.29 5.01 21.96
C ILE A 119 43.18 5.42 22.92
N VAL A 120 43.45 6.20 23.95
CA VAL A 120 42.45 6.68 24.92
C VAL A 120 41.41 7.56 24.24
N GLU A 121 41.84 8.50 23.41
CA GLU A 121 40.93 9.38 22.65
C GLU A 121 40.02 8.59 21.72
N LEU A 122 40.57 7.66 20.93
CA LEU A 122 39.82 6.83 20.00
C LEU A 122 38.86 5.89 20.72
N SER A 123 39.23 5.35 21.87
CA SER A 123 38.37 4.51 22.71
C SER A 123 37.10 5.29 23.14
N GLN A 124 37.27 6.52 23.56
CA GLN A 124 36.14 7.39 23.92
C GLN A 124 35.25 7.72 22.70
N ALA A 125 35.88 8.00 21.55
CA ALA A 125 35.15 8.28 20.31
C ALA A 125 34.33 7.04 19.85
N ILE A 126 34.94 5.85 19.88
CA ILE A 126 34.27 4.58 19.54
C ILE A 126 33.07 4.34 20.46
N HIS A 127 33.24 4.49 21.76
CA HIS A 127 32.15 4.31 22.72
C HIS A 127 31.00 5.30 22.46
N THR A 128 31.33 6.55 22.18
CA THR A 128 30.34 7.60 21.86
C THR A 128 29.60 7.27 20.56
N CYS A 129 30.31 6.81 19.54
CA CYS A 129 29.73 6.42 18.26
C CYS A 129 28.79 5.20 18.41
N GLN A 130 29.22 4.18 19.15
CA GLN A 130 28.39 3.00 19.46
C GLN A 130 27.11 3.39 20.21
N SER A 131 27.23 4.22 21.25
CA SER A 131 26.06 4.70 22.00
C SER A 131 25.08 5.51 21.11
N ALA A 132 25.61 6.26 20.14
CA ALA A 132 24.77 6.98 19.19
C ALA A 132 24.04 6.02 18.23
N ILE A 133 24.70 4.95 17.79
CA ILE A 133 24.10 3.90 16.95
C ILE A 133 22.98 3.20 17.72
N ASP A 134 23.21 2.81 18.98
CA ASP A 134 22.19 2.17 19.81
C ASP A 134 20.93 3.06 19.96
N GLN A 135 21.14 4.37 20.19
CA GLN A 135 20.02 5.33 20.26
C GLN A 135 19.27 5.49 18.93
N LEU A 136 19.95 5.36 17.80
CA LEU A 136 19.30 5.40 16.49
C LEU A 136 18.48 4.15 16.25
N PHE A 137 18.97 2.97 16.64
CA PHE A 137 18.20 1.72 16.59
C PHE A 137 16.94 1.77 17.45
N ASP A 138 17.03 2.28 18.68
CA ASP A 138 15.84 2.49 19.54
C ASP A 138 14.79 3.40 18.89
N LYS A 139 15.24 4.43 18.18
CA LYS A 139 14.32 5.33 17.46
C LYS A 139 13.74 4.67 16.21
N LEU A 140 14.53 3.87 15.52
CA LEU A 140 14.11 3.12 14.34
C LEU A 140 13.02 2.11 14.72
N GLU A 141 13.25 1.30 15.77
CA GLU A 141 12.28 0.34 16.30
C GLU A 141 10.94 1.02 16.60
N LYS A 142 10.95 2.08 17.40
CA LYS A 142 9.72 2.84 17.73
C LYS A 142 9.01 3.39 16.51
N SER A 143 9.77 3.86 15.50
CA SER A 143 9.18 4.41 14.29
C SER A 143 8.59 3.32 13.39
N THR A 144 9.19 2.13 13.39
CA THR A 144 8.70 0.96 12.68
C THR A 144 7.43 0.41 13.32
N ASP A 145 7.40 0.30 14.65
CA ASP A 145 6.20 -0.12 15.39
C ASP A 145 5.02 0.83 15.14
N GLU A 146 5.28 2.15 15.15
CA GLU A 146 4.25 3.15 14.85
C GLU A 146 3.76 3.06 13.40
N PHE A 147 4.65 2.82 12.45
CA PHE A 147 4.32 2.60 11.04
C PHE A 147 3.45 1.35 10.84
N ASP A 148 3.81 0.24 11.46
CA ASP A 148 3.09 -1.03 11.35
C ASP A 148 1.70 -0.93 11.99
N LEU A 149 1.60 -0.28 13.15
CA LEU A 149 0.33 -0.02 13.81
C LEU A 149 -0.60 0.82 12.92
N GLN A 150 -0.11 1.92 12.36
CA GLN A 150 -0.90 2.76 11.46
C GLN A 150 -1.32 2.02 10.20
N ASN A 151 -0.43 1.25 9.59
CA ASN A 151 -0.76 0.44 8.42
C ASN A 151 -1.86 -0.57 8.71
N THR A 152 -1.77 -1.28 9.84
CA THR A 152 -2.78 -2.27 10.24
C THR A 152 -4.16 -1.62 10.42
N VAL A 153 -4.23 -0.45 11.05
CA VAL A 153 -5.49 0.30 11.22
C VAL A 153 -6.12 0.63 9.87
N PHE A 154 -5.35 1.13 8.92
CA PHE A 154 -5.88 1.47 7.59
C PHE A 154 -6.25 0.23 6.75
N GLU A 155 -5.51 -0.85 6.87
CA GLU A 155 -5.85 -2.11 6.21
C GLU A 155 -7.17 -2.69 6.75
N ASP A 156 -7.39 -2.62 8.06
CA ASP A 156 -8.63 -3.08 8.67
C ASP A 156 -9.82 -2.22 8.26
N GLN A 157 -9.65 -0.89 8.17
CA GLN A 157 -10.69 -0.01 7.64
C GLN A 157 -11.05 -0.34 6.18
N LEU A 158 -10.07 -0.62 5.33
CA LEU A 158 -10.31 -1.02 3.95
C LEU A 158 -11.02 -2.37 3.87
N LYS A 159 -10.62 -3.36 4.67
CA LYS A 159 -11.28 -4.67 4.75
C LYS A 159 -12.73 -4.55 5.24
N GLN A 160 -12.99 -3.71 6.23
CA GLN A 160 -14.35 -3.43 6.70
C GLN A 160 -15.21 -2.85 5.59
N LEU A 161 -14.72 -1.82 4.90
CA LEU A 161 -15.42 -1.21 3.77
C LEU A 161 -15.73 -2.23 2.66
N GLU A 162 -14.79 -3.12 2.33
CA GLU A 162 -14.97 -4.19 1.35
C GLU A 162 -16.01 -5.23 1.82
N SER A 163 -16.01 -5.56 3.11
CA SER A 163 -16.99 -6.49 3.69
C SER A 163 -18.41 -5.92 3.71
N GLU A 164 -18.57 -4.63 3.93
CA GLU A 164 -19.84 -3.92 3.83
C GLU A 164 -20.38 -3.91 2.40
N LEU A 165 -19.50 -3.71 1.42
CA LEU A 165 -19.81 -3.83 0.00
C LEU A 165 -20.36 -5.22 -0.35
N ALA A 166 -19.69 -6.28 0.11
CA ALA A 166 -20.09 -7.67 -0.12
C ALA A 166 -21.43 -8.00 0.56
N ARG A 167 -21.70 -7.43 1.73
CA ARG A 167 -22.99 -7.60 2.45
C ARG A 167 -24.12 -6.81 1.79
N GLY A 168 -23.86 -5.58 1.37
CA GLY A 168 -24.85 -4.74 0.66
C GLY A 168 -25.29 -5.33 -0.68
N MET A 169 -24.45 -6.11 -1.34
CA MET A 169 -24.77 -6.82 -2.57
C MET A 169 -25.58 -8.12 -2.32
N LYS A 170 -25.72 -8.59 -1.07
CA LYS A 170 -26.33 -9.89 -0.70
C LYS A 170 -27.68 -9.77 0.02
N ALA A 171 -28.37 -8.63 -0.02
CA ALA A 171 -29.68 -8.44 0.63
C ALA A 171 -30.83 -8.37 -0.37
N PRO A 172 -32.09 -8.69 0.00
CA PRO A 172 -32.68 -10.00 0.14
C PRO A 172 -33.81 -10.18 -0.88
N GLY A 173 -33.79 -11.25 -1.59
CA GLY A 173 -34.87 -11.64 -2.49
C GLY A 173 -35.24 -13.11 -2.33
N SER A 174 -35.70 -13.50 -1.13
CA SER A 174 -36.42 -14.78 -1.01
C SER A 174 -37.30 -14.78 0.26
N LYS A 175 -38.44 -14.10 0.15
CA LYS A 175 -39.63 -14.55 0.80
C LYS A 175 -40.49 -15.20 -0.30
N GLY A 176 -40.35 -16.50 -0.47
CA GLY A 176 -41.34 -17.28 -1.14
C GLY A 176 -42.67 -17.22 -0.39
N PRO A 177 -43.80 -17.20 -1.06
CA PRO A 177 -45.10 -17.25 -0.38
C PRO A 177 -45.32 -18.66 0.16
N GLU A 178 -45.53 -18.73 1.48
CA GLU A 178 -46.25 -19.85 2.05
C GLU A 178 -47.66 -19.93 1.43
N ARG A 179 -47.93 -21.02 0.77
CA ARG A 179 -49.25 -21.75 0.80
C ARG A 179 -49.07 -23.15 0.22
#